data_25fde7766baa3ee5c5d437cfcaacd4f5
#
_entry.id   25fde7766baa3ee5c5d437cfcaacd4f5
#
_cell.length_a   1.000
_cell.length_b   1.000
_cell.length_c   1.000
_cell.angle_alpha   90.00
_cell.angle_beta   90.00
_cell.angle_gamma   90.00
#
_symmetry.space_group_name_H-M   'P 1'
#
loop_
_entity.id
_entity.type
_entity.pdbx_description
1 polymer ?
#
loop_
_entity_poly.entity_id
_entity_poly.type
_entity_poly.pdbx_seq_one_letter_code
_entity_poly.pdbx_strand_id
1 'polypeptide(L)'
;MRDVIELSEVKMLVDDIISLLFTEDENTGEIVYHPEHKLFVVDYCIMMYYAGDVVKDEDVYSFYQKWLAGEYDSCMSHFNTNQLTQITYAVDERIDVMKNRITNHLADSLSNLINVINDGLEIVSKFIDDVGSADINGVMEKAHNLLDDIHKEEKEIAKAVTDNVADKVETTGTETISEDNAPSVAEDNENS
;
A
#
# COMPACT_ATOMS: atom_id res chain seq x y z
N MET A 1 -15.33 16.10 -22.20
CA MET A 1 -15.03 16.41 -20.79
C MET A 1 -16.33 16.53 -20.01
N ARG A 2 -16.44 15.90 -18.87
CA ARG A 2 -17.62 15.88 -17.98
C ARG A 2 -17.23 16.50 -16.64
N ASP A 3 -18.14 17.21 -15.99
CA ASP A 3 -17.93 17.74 -14.63
C ASP A 3 -18.32 16.72 -13.55
N VAL A 4 -19.20 15.77 -13.89
CA VAL A 4 -19.70 14.70 -13.03
C VAL A 4 -19.78 13.39 -13.84
N ILE A 5 -19.49 12.27 -13.19
CA ILE A 5 -19.69 10.91 -13.73
C ILE A 5 -20.77 10.17 -12.94
N GLU A 6 -21.33 9.11 -13.52
CA GLU A 6 -22.38 8.30 -12.87
C GLU A 6 -21.80 7.48 -11.70
N LEU A 7 -22.67 7.11 -10.74
CA LEU A 7 -22.25 6.32 -9.58
C LEU A 7 -21.63 4.97 -9.95
N SER A 8 -22.12 4.35 -11.02
CA SER A 8 -21.56 3.10 -11.57
C SER A 8 -20.11 3.30 -12.06
N GLU A 9 -19.84 4.44 -12.70
CA GLU A 9 -18.52 4.82 -13.19
C GLU A 9 -17.59 5.17 -12.03
N VAL A 10 -18.09 5.84 -10.98
CA VAL A 10 -17.31 6.10 -9.74
C VAL A 10 -16.82 4.81 -9.13
N LYS A 11 -17.68 3.78 -9.07
CA LYS A 11 -17.27 2.46 -8.55
C LYS A 11 -16.15 1.84 -9.41
N MET A 12 -16.31 1.85 -10.74
CA MET A 12 -15.31 1.32 -11.65
C MET A 12 -13.98 2.07 -11.54
N LEU A 13 -14.03 3.40 -11.47
CA LEU A 13 -12.86 4.26 -11.28
C LEU A 13 -12.12 3.91 -9.97
N VAL A 14 -12.83 3.73 -8.86
CA VAL A 14 -12.20 3.32 -7.59
C VAL A 14 -11.58 1.92 -7.71
N ASP A 15 -12.27 0.97 -8.33
CA ASP A 15 -11.74 -0.39 -8.53
C ASP A 15 -10.50 -0.37 -9.44
N ASP A 16 -10.46 0.46 -10.49
CA ASP A 16 -9.29 0.64 -11.36
C ASP A 16 -8.09 1.25 -10.62
N ILE A 17 -8.33 2.30 -9.82
CA ILE A 17 -7.28 2.90 -8.97
C ILE A 17 -6.68 1.84 -8.05
N ILE A 18 -7.51 1.06 -7.37
CA ILE A 18 -7.04 0.01 -6.46
C ILE A 18 -6.25 -1.05 -7.20
N SER A 19 -6.67 -1.47 -8.38
CA SER A 19 -5.95 -2.48 -9.18
C SER A 19 -4.58 -2.00 -9.64
N LEU A 20 -4.39 -0.70 -9.84
CA LEU A 20 -3.11 -0.11 -10.21
C LEU A 20 -2.19 0.14 -9.01
N LEU A 21 -2.76 0.32 -7.81
CA LEU A 21 -2.01 0.53 -6.57
C LEU A 21 -1.59 -0.78 -5.89
N PHE A 22 -2.31 -1.87 -6.14
CA PHE A 22 -2.03 -3.19 -5.60
C PHE A 22 -1.71 -4.14 -6.74
N THR A 23 -0.45 -4.50 -6.89
CA THR A 23 0.01 -5.44 -7.92
C THR A 23 0.46 -6.75 -7.30
N GLU A 24 0.30 -7.84 -8.03
CA GLU A 24 0.83 -9.13 -7.62
C GLU A 24 2.27 -9.26 -8.13
N ASP A 25 3.20 -9.58 -7.24
CA ASP A 25 4.57 -9.91 -7.61
C ASP A 25 4.58 -11.26 -8.34
N GLU A 26 5.07 -11.28 -9.58
CA GLU A 26 5.04 -12.46 -10.46
C GLU A 26 5.86 -13.65 -9.92
N ASN A 27 6.83 -13.40 -9.04
CA ASN A 27 7.72 -14.43 -8.51
C ASN A 27 7.19 -15.04 -7.22
N THR A 28 6.59 -14.21 -6.36
CA THR A 28 6.15 -14.62 -5.02
C THR A 28 4.64 -14.81 -4.94
N GLY A 29 3.86 -14.24 -5.86
CA GLY A 29 2.40 -14.19 -5.80
C GLY A 29 1.89 -13.26 -4.68
N GLU A 30 2.77 -12.48 -4.07
CA GLU A 30 2.40 -11.55 -3.01
C GLU A 30 1.79 -10.27 -3.59
N ILE A 31 0.79 -9.74 -2.90
CA ILE A 31 0.19 -8.46 -3.27
C ILE A 31 1.04 -7.33 -2.67
N VAL A 32 1.58 -6.49 -3.54
CA VAL A 32 2.41 -5.33 -3.19
C VAL A 32 1.59 -4.05 -3.34
N TYR A 33 1.60 -3.20 -2.31
CA TYR A 33 1.00 -1.87 -2.34
C TYR A 33 2.06 -0.82 -2.71
N HIS A 34 1.71 0.09 -3.64
CA HIS A 34 2.58 1.16 -4.16
C HIS A 34 2.09 2.54 -3.72
N PRO A 35 2.33 2.96 -2.46
CA PRO A 35 1.87 4.26 -1.95
C PRO A 35 2.47 5.44 -2.70
N GLU A 36 3.69 5.32 -3.22
CA GLU A 36 4.41 6.35 -3.98
C GLU A 36 3.72 6.73 -5.29
N HIS A 37 2.93 5.82 -5.86
CA HIS A 37 2.18 6.06 -7.08
C HIS A 37 0.78 6.62 -6.85
N LYS A 38 0.31 6.72 -5.59
CA LYS A 38 -1.09 7.00 -5.26
C LYS A 38 -1.61 8.28 -5.92
N LEU A 39 -0.93 9.41 -5.74
CA LEU A 39 -1.38 10.68 -6.29
C LEU A 39 -1.50 10.64 -7.81
N PHE A 40 -0.46 10.16 -8.46
CA PHE A 40 -0.43 10.03 -9.91
C PHE A 40 -1.53 9.11 -10.44
N VAL A 41 -1.71 7.93 -9.84
CA VAL A 41 -2.71 6.94 -10.28
C VAL A 41 -4.12 7.48 -10.09
N VAL A 42 -4.40 8.16 -8.98
CA VAL A 42 -5.71 8.78 -8.73
C VAL A 42 -6.01 9.82 -9.80
N ASP A 43 -5.10 10.74 -10.06
CA ASP A 43 -5.30 11.81 -11.04
C ASP A 43 -5.39 11.26 -12.47
N TYR A 44 -4.57 10.24 -12.81
CA TYR A 44 -4.63 9.56 -14.09
C TYR A 44 -6.01 8.92 -14.34
N CYS A 45 -6.51 8.14 -13.38
CA CYS A 45 -7.81 7.51 -13.51
C CYS A 45 -8.96 8.55 -13.56
N ILE A 46 -8.89 9.61 -12.74
CA ILE A 46 -9.85 10.70 -12.80
C ILE A 46 -9.87 11.32 -14.21
N MET A 47 -8.71 11.64 -14.78
CA MET A 47 -8.63 12.20 -16.13
C MET A 47 -9.20 11.24 -17.17
N MET A 48 -8.94 9.95 -17.09
CA MET A 48 -9.50 8.93 -18.00
C MET A 48 -11.02 8.89 -17.96
N TYR A 49 -11.63 8.98 -16.78
CA TYR A 49 -13.09 8.90 -16.62
C TYR A 49 -13.82 10.22 -16.92
N TYR A 50 -13.24 11.36 -16.57
CA TYR A 50 -13.88 12.68 -16.72
C TYR A 50 -13.56 13.35 -18.05
N ALA A 51 -12.36 13.15 -18.56
CA ALA A 51 -11.83 13.80 -19.75
C ALA A 51 -11.10 12.82 -20.69
N GLY A 52 -11.60 11.60 -20.82
CA GLY A 52 -10.97 10.55 -21.63
C GLY A 52 -10.61 10.99 -23.06
N ASP A 53 -11.41 11.85 -23.70
CA ASP A 53 -11.10 12.39 -25.03
C ASP A 53 -9.81 13.24 -25.05
N VAL A 54 -9.40 13.82 -23.90
CA VAL A 54 -8.19 14.65 -23.79
C VAL A 54 -6.95 13.78 -23.69
N VAL A 55 -7.05 12.62 -23.03
CA VAL A 55 -5.92 11.73 -22.72
C VAL A 55 -5.91 10.44 -23.54
N LYS A 56 -6.87 10.24 -24.43
CA LYS A 56 -7.14 8.99 -25.15
C LYS A 56 -5.93 8.40 -25.89
N ASP A 57 -5.13 9.27 -26.47
CA ASP A 57 -3.99 8.87 -27.31
C ASP A 57 -2.65 8.98 -26.57
N GLU A 58 -2.67 9.22 -25.27
CA GLU A 58 -1.48 9.36 -24.45
C GLU A 58 -1.08 8.05 -23.81
N ASP A 59 0.20 7.69 -23.92
CA ASP A 59 0.76 6.64 -23.09
C ASP A 59 1.00 7.14 -21.65
N VAL A 60 1.11 6.23 -20.71
CA VAL A 60 1.26 6.53 -19.26
C VAL A 60 2.47 7.42 -18.99
N TYR A 61 3.57 7.24 -19.73
CA TYR A 61 4.78 8.03 -19.52
C TYR A 61 4.59 9.48 -20.00
N SER A 62 4.00 9.69 -21.18
CA SER A 62 3.68 11.02 -21.69
C SER A 62 2.70 11.75 -20.76
N PHE A 63 1.68 11.03 -20.28
CA PHE A 63 0.77 11.57 -19.28
C PHE A 63 1.51 11.99 -18.01
N TYR A 64 2.40 11.15 -17.47
CA TYR A 64 3.18 11.44 -16.27
C TYR A 64 4.02 12.71 -16.41
N GLN A 65 4.69 12.91 -17.55
CA GLN A 65 5.49 14.11 -17.80
C GLN A 65 4.64 15.39 -17.80
N LYS A 66 3.48 15.36 -18.45
CA LYS A 66 2.54 16.49 -18.50
C LYS A 66 1.90 16.75 -17.13
N TRP A 67 1.58 15.68 -16.39
CA TRP A 67 1.06 15.78 -15.03
C TRP A 67 2.09 16.49 -14.11
N LEU A 68 3.36 16.12 -14.15
CA LEU A 68 4.43 16.80 -13.42
C LEU A 68 4.59 18.28 -13.83
N ALA A 69 4.31 18.60 -15.09
CA ALA A 69 4.34 19.98 -15.59
C ALA A 69 3.08 20.79 -15.21
N GLY A 70 2.06 20.18 -14.58
CA GLY A 70 0.80 20.85 -14.23
C GLY A 70 -0.10 21.14 -15.42
N GLU A 71 0.12 20.49 -16.58
CA GLU A 71 -0.65 20.76 -17.81
C GLU A 71 -2.15 20.39 -17.66
N TYR A 72 -2.47 19.47 -16.74
CA TYR A 72 -3.85 19.03 -16.50
C TYR A 72 -4.59 19.82 -15.40
N ASP A 73 -3.92 20.69 -14.65
CA ASP A 73 -4.52 21.43 -13.52
C ASP A 73 -5.75 22.24 -13.94
N SER A 74 -5.66 22.89 -15.10
CA SER A 74 -6.77 23.64 -15.67
C SER A 74 -7.96 22.75 -16.02
N CYS A 75 -7.72 21.55 -16.53
CA CYS A 75 -8.75 20.57 -16.85
C CYS A 75 -9.41 20.03 -15.56
N MET A 76 -8.61 19.63 -14.60
CA MET A 76 -9.07 19.08 -13.32
C MET A 76 -9.88 20.10 -12.51
N SER A 77 -9.58 21.38 -12.63
CA SER A 77 -10.32 22.47 -11.95
C SER A 77 -11.79 22.58 -12.37
N HIS A 78 -12.17 21.98 -13.51
CA HIS A 78 -13.56 21.97 -13.99
C HIS A 78 -14.38 20.80 -13.44
N PHE A 79 -13.77 19.82 -12.79
CA PHE A 79 -14.46 18.67 -12.23
C PHE A 79 -15.14 19.02 -10.90
N ASN A 80 -16.25 18.34 -10.61
CA ASN A 80 -17.00 18.60 -9.39
C ASN A 80 -16.20 18.21 -8.14
N THR A 81 -15.75 19.20 -7.38
CA THR A 81 -14.91 19.02 -6.18
C THR A 81 -15.55 18.11 -5.14
N ASN A 82 -16.88 18.16 -4.96
CA ASN A 82 -17.55 17.29 -3.99
C ASN A 82 -17.47 15.83 -4.42
N GLN A 83 -17.63 15.55 -5.72
CA GLN A 83 -17.53 14.19 -6.23
C GLN A 83 -16.07 13.69 -6.14
N LEU A 84 -15.09 14.54 -6.48
CA LEU A 84 -13.67 14.20 -6.32
C LEU A 84 -13.31 13.87 -4.87
N THR A 85 -13.81 14.64 -3.92
CA THR A 85 -13.62 14.38 -2.48
C THR A 85 -14.22 13.04 -2.07
N GLN A 86 -15.42 12.70 -2.57
CA GLN A 86 -16.04 11.40 -2.31
C GLN A 86 -15.24 10.25 -2.92
N ILE A 87 -14.71 10.41 -4.13
CA ILE A 87 -13.86 9.43 -4.80
C ILE A 87 -12.59 9.20 -3.97
N THR A 88 -11.89 10.27 -3.59
CA THR A 88 -10.67 10.18 -2.78
C THR A 88 -10.92 9.46 -1.46
N TYR A 89 -12.01 9.80 -0.77
CA TYR A 89 -12.40 9.11 0.46
C TYR A 89 -12.68 7.61 0.22
N ALA A 90 -13.41 7.27 -0.85
CA ALA A 90 -13.70 5.88 -1.18
C ALA A 90 -12.42 5.09 -1.55
N VAL A 91 -11.45 5.72 -2.20
CA VAL A 91 -10.13 5.15 -2.49
C VAL A 91 -9.38 4.86 -1.19
N ASP A 92 -9.35 5.82 -0.26
CA ASP A 92 -8.65 5.67 1.03
C ASP A 92 -9.25 4.52 1.85
N GLU A 93 -10.57 4.49 2.00
CA GLU A 93 -11.28 3.39 2.67
C GLU A 93 -10.97 2.03 2.02
N ARG A 94 -10.90 1.99 0.68
CA ARG A 94 -10.62 0.75 -0.05
C ARG A 94 -9.17 0.30 0.13
N ILE A 95 -8.22 1.23 0.16
CA ILE A 95 -6.81 0.97 0.47
C ILE A 95 -6.69 0.34 1.86
N ASP A 96 -7.34 0.90 2.87
CA ASP A 96 -7.31 0.39 4.23
C ASP A 96 -7.91 -1.02 4.34
N VAL A 97 -9.02 -1.27 3.66
CA VAL A 97 -9.61 -2.62 3.58
C VAL A 97 -8.65 -3.61 2.94
N MET A 98 -7.96 -3.23 1.86
CA MET A 98 -7.00 -4.11 1.18
C MET A 98 -5.77 -4.40 2.04
N LYS A 99 -5.20 -3.39 2.70
CA LYS A 99 -4.08 -3.56 3.64
C LYS A 99 -4.46 -4.51 4.78
N ASN A 100 -5.64 -4.34 5.37
CA ASN A 100 -6.12 -5.22 6.43
C ASN A 100 -6.31 -6.65 5.94
N ARG A 101 -6.78 -6.86 4.70
CA ARG A 101 -6.89 -8.20 4.11
C ARG A 101 -5.54 -8.88 3.95
N ILE A 102 -4.54 -8.15 3.44
CA ILE A 102 -3.18 -8.66 3.27
C ILE A 102 -2.61 -9.06 4.64
N THR A 103 -2.73 -8.20 5.65
CA THR A 103 -2.25 -8.47 7.00
C THR A 103 -2.96 -9.68 7.63
N ASN A 104 -4.27 -9.80 7.49
CA ASN A 104 -5.03 -10.93 8.01
C ASN A 104 -4.67 -12.23 7.30
N HIS A 105 -4.49 -12.19 5.98
CA HIS A 105 -4.09 -13.38 5.21
C HIS A 105 -2.70 -13.90 5.63
N LEU A 106 -1.76 -13.00 5.92
CA LEU A 106 -0.45 -13.35 6.47
C LEU A 106 -0.59 -13.99 7.87
N ALA A 107 -1.39 -13.41 8.75
CA ALA A 107 -1.65 -13.96 10.09
C ALA A 107 -2.29 -15.35 10.02
N ASP A 108 -3.29 -15.54 9.15
CA ASP A 108 -3.93 -16.83 8.93
C ASP A 108 -2.96 -17.88 8.37
N SER A 109 -2.08 -17.48 7.44
CA SER A 109 -1.08 -18.36 6.86
C SER A 109 -0.04 -18.80 7.89
N LEU A 110 0.42 -17.89 8.75
CA LEU A 110 1.31 -18.19 9.86
C LEU A 110 0.65 -19.13 10.88
N SER A 111 -0.60 -18.85 11.25
CA SER A 111 -1.37 -19.73 12.14
C SER A 111 -1.52 -21.14 11.59
N ASN A 112 -1.79 -21.25 10.29
CA ASN A 112 -1.89 -22.57 9.63
C ASN A 112 -0.53 -23.29 9.64
N LEU A 113 0.57 -22.59 9.38
CA LEU A 113 1.91 -23.18 9.44
C LEU A 113 2.24 -23.69 10.85
N ILE A 114 1.92 -22.92 11.88
CA ILE A 114 2.10 -23.32 13.28
C ILE A 114 1.28 -24.59 13.59
N ASN A 115 0.03 -24.65 13.14
CA ASN A 115 -0.81 -25.83 13.34
C ASN A 115 -0.22 -27.06 12.65
N VAL A 116 0.28 -26.94 11.42
CA VAL A 116 0.94 -28.03 10.69
C VAL A 116 2.20 -28.51 11.42
N ILE A 117 2.98 -27.58 11.98
CA ILE A 117 4.16 -27.92 12.78
C ILE A 117 3.75 -28.66 14.05
N ASN A 118 2.73 -28.16 14.77
CA ASN A 118 2.23 -28.82 15.99
C ASN A 118 1.69 -30.22 15.71
N ASP A 119 0.92 -30.39 14.64
CA ASP A 119 0.41 -31.70 14.21
C ASP A 119 1.57 -32.65 13.86
N GLY A 120 2.58 -32.13 13.16
CA GLY A 120 3.81 -32.89 12.86
C GLY A 120 4.55 -33.33 14.10
N LEU A 121 4.68 -32.46 15.11
CA LEU A 121 5.31 -32.79 16.40
C LEU A 121 4.51 -33.83 17.19
N GLU A 122 3.16 -33.75 17.16
CA GLU A 122 2.31 -34.76 17.81
C GLU A 122 2.48 -36.14 17.16
N ILE A 123 2.56 -36.18 15.82
CA ILE A 123 2.83 -37.43 15.07
C ILE A 123 4.21 -38.01 15.45
N VAL A 124 5.24 -37.16 15.49
CA VAL A 124 6.59 -37.57 15.91
C VAL A 124 6.60 -38.05 17.36
N SER A 125 5.90 -37.36 18.27
CA SER A 125 5.78 -37.78 19.67
C SER A 125 5.13 -39.15 19.80
N LYS A 126 4.03 -39.42 19.09
CA LYS A 126 3.35 -40.74 19.06
C LYS A 126 4.25 -41.83 18.49
N PHE A 127 4.97 -41.54 17.41
CA PHE A 127 5.93 -42.47 16.83
C PHE A 127 7.06 -42.85 17.80
N ILE A 128 7.50 -41.87 18.58
CA ILE A 128 8.54 -42.02 19.61
C ILE A 128 8.04 -42.87 20.75
N ASP A 129 6.83 -42.68 21.22
CA ASP A 129 6.20 -43.50 22.28
C ASP A 129 6.05 -44.97 21.85
N ASP A 130 5.75 -45.21 20.56
CA ASP A 130 5.60 -46.56 19.99
C ASP A 130 6.93 -47.28 19.78
N VAL A 131 8.04 -46.56 19.52
CA VAL A 131 9.36 -47.17 19.20
C VAL A 131 10.25 -47.40 20.42
N GLY A 132 9.91 -46.86 21.59
CA GLY A 132 10.56 -47.13 22.89
C GLY A 132 11.98 -46.60 23.05
N SER A 133 12.12 -45.59 23.83
CA SER A 133 13.23 -45.10 24.66
C SER A 133 14.67 -45.31 24.16
N ALA A 134 15.09 -44.54 23.18
CA ALA A 134 16.50 -44.19 23.04
C ALA A 134 16.62 -42.71 22.71
N ASP A 135 17.12 -41.90 23.66
CA ASP A 135 17.52 -40.51 23.53
C ASP A 135 16.46 -39.51 22.96
N ILE A 136 15.24 -39.74 23.31
CA ILE A 136 14.05 -38.99 22.83
C ILE A 136 13.96 -37.60 23.47
N ASN A 137 14.44 -37.46 24.70
CA ASN A 137 14.40 -36.16 25.41
C ASN A 137 15.23 -35.09 24.69
N GLY A 138 16.34 -35.45 24.08
CA GLY A 138 17.16 -34.52 23.32
C GLY A 138 16.51 -34.08 22.00
N VAL A 139 15.68 -34.92 21.38
CA VAL A 139 14.93 -34.56 20.14
C VAL A 139 13.73 -33.66 20.51
N MET A 140 13.01 -33.99 21.56
CA MET A 140 11.88 -33.18 22.05
C MET A 140 12.34 -31.80 22.53
N GLU A 141 13.47 -31.70 23.24
CA GLU A 141 14.04 -30.43 23.68
C GLU A 141 14.46 -29.55 22.49
N LYS A 142 15.08 -30.14 21.46
CA LYS A 142 15.42 -29.42 20.22
C LYS A 142 14.18 -28.96 19.46
N ALA A 143 13.14 -29.78 19.38
CA ALA A 143 11.89 -29.42 18.71
C ALA A 143 11.15 -28.31 19.48
N HIS A 144 11.18 -28.34 20.81
CA HIS A 144 10.58 -27.28 21.64
C HIS A 144 11.32 -25.96 21.49
N ASN A 145 12.64 -26.00 21.48
CA ASN A 145 13.47 -24.80 21.24
C ASN A 145 13.24 -24.21 19.84
N LEU A 146 13.03 -25.05 18.82
CA LEU A 146 12.71 -24.59 17.46
C LEU A 146 11.34 -23.92 17.39
N LEU A 147 10.35 -24.43 18.11
CA LEU A 147 9.02 -23.85 18.23
C LEU A 147 9.07 -22.49 18.94
N ASP A 148 9.83 -22.38 20.02
CA ASP A 148 10.01 -21.14 20.76
C ASP A 148 10.72 -20.08 19.90
N ASP A 149 11.68 -20.49 19.08
CA ASP A 149 12.36 -19.59 18.13
C ASP A 149 11.39 -19.12 17.01
N ILE A 150 10.57 -20.01 16.46
CA ILE A 150 9.54 -19.65 15.47
C ILE A 150 8.51 -18.66 16.07
N HIS A 151 8.03 -18.91 17.28
CA HIS A 151 7.09 -17.99 17.95
C HIS A 151 7.72 -16.60 18.27
N LYS A 152 9.03 -16.57 18.46
CA LYS A 152 9.75 -15.32 18.67
C LYS A 152 9.91 -14.55 17.37
N GLU A 153 10.28 -15.22 16.29
CA GLU A 153 10.35 -14.64 14.95
C GLU A 153 8.97 -14.15 14.49
N GLU A 154 7.89 -14.89 14.75
CA GLU A 154 6.51 -14.48 14.45
C GLU A 154 6.16 -13.14 15.11
N LYS A 155 6.50 -12.98 16.41
CA LYS A 155 6.27 -11.73 17.14
C LYS A 155 7.13 -10.59 16.61
N GLU A 156 8.36 -10.88 16.19
CA GLU A 156 9.24 -9.88 15.60
C GLU A 156 8.76 -9.46 14.20
N ILE A 157 8.29 -10.39 13.38
CA ILE A 157 7.69 -10.10 12.08
C ILE A 157 6.38 -9.31 12.24
N ALA A 158 5.49 -9.72 13.13
CA ALA A 158 4.25 -9.01 13.40
C ALA A 158 4.53 -7.57 13.89
N LYS A 159 5.54 -7.39 14.73
CA LYS A 159 5.98 -6.07 15.20
C LYS A 159 6.62 -5.26 14.06
N ALA A 160 7.50 -5.85 13.26
CA ALA A 160 8.14 -5.17 12.13
C ALA A 160 7.13 -4.74 11.06
N VAL A 161 6.08 -5.54 10.80
CA VAL A 161 4.97 -5.18 9.91
C VAL A 161 4.18 -4.00 10.50
N THR A 162 3.90 -4.02 11.80
CA THR A 162 3.17 -2.94 12.48
C THR A 162 3.99 -1.65 12.51
N ASP A 163 5.28 -1.73 12.83
CA ASP A 163 6.20 -0.59 12.91
C ASP A 163 6.47 0.02 11.50
N ASN A 164 6.60 -0.81 10.45
CA ASN A 164 6.76 -0.33 9.07
C ASN A 164 5.50 0.36 8.51
N VAL A 165 4.32 -0.04 8.97
CA VAL A 165 3.07 0.64 8.62
C VAL A 165 2.95 1.97 9.36
N ALA A 166 3.38 2.03 10.64
CA ALA A 166 3.36 3.26 11.44
C ALA A 166 4.39 4.31 10.96
N ASP A 167 5.63 3.92 10.70
CA ASP A 167 6.72 4.82 10.26
C ASP A 167 6.44 5.46 8.88
N LYS A 168 5.78 4.73 7.99
CA LYS A 168 5.39 5.29 6.67
C LYS A 168 4.23 6.29 6.75
N VAL A 169 3.43 6.25 7.82
CA VAL A 169 2.35 7.23 8.04
C VAL A 169 2.90 8.52 8.64
N GLU A 170 3.96 8.48 9.46
CA GLU A 170 4.53 9.68 10.08
C GLU A 170 5.47 10.47 9.16
N THR A 171 6.13 9.84 8.18
CA THR A 171 7.08 10.53 7.28
C THR A 171 6.43 11.36 6.18
N THR A 172 5.13 11.24 5.96
CA THR A 172 4.39 12.10 5.00
C THR A 172 3.78 13.37 5.62
N GLY A 173 4.00 13.62 6.92
CA GLY A 173 3.30 14.66 7.67
C GLY A 173 4.10 15.89 8.09
N THR A 174 5.40 16.03 7.80
CA THR A 174 6.16 17.19 8.31
C THR A 174 7.30 17.62 7.39
N GLU A 175 6.97 18.10 6.19
CA GLU A 175 7.81 19.12 5.55
C GLU A 175 7.21 20.49 5.90
N THR A 176 7.71 21.06 6.97
CA THR A 176 7.58 22.49 7.25
C THR A 176 8.28 23.23 6.12
N ILE A 177 7.48 23.89 5.27
CA ILE A 177 7.93 24.90 4.33
C ILE A 177 8.55 26.02 5.17
N SER A 178 9.87 26.07 5.23
CA SER A 178 10.58 27.25 5.74
C SER A 178 10.40 28.37 4.72
N GLU A 179 9.52 29.32 5.04
CA GLU A 179 9.51 30.66 4.45
C GLU A 179 10.83 31.36 4.80
N ASP A 180 11.75 31.38 3.86
CA ASP A 180 12.81 32.38 3.84
C ASP A 180 13.43 32.44 2.43
N ASN A 181 12.83 33.26 1.58
CA ASN A 181 13.53 33.99 0.52
C ASN A 181 12.58 35.04 -0.09
N ALA A 182 12.47 36.16 0.58
CA ALA A 182 12.00 37.38 -0.04
C ALA A 182 13.19 38.01 -0.81
N PRO A 183 13.09 38.28 -2.11
CA PRO A 183 14.09 39.09 -2.78
C PRO A 183 13.90 40.56 -2.37
N SER A 184 14.93 41.15 -1.80
CA SER A 184 15.04 42.58 -1.54
C SER A 184 14.94 43.35 -2.85
N VAL A 185 13.90 44.16 -2.96
CA VAL A 185 13.79 45.20 -4.01
C VAL A 185 14.76 46.30 -3.64
N ALA A 186 15.79 46.43 -4.39
CA ALA A 186 16.65 47.62 -4.35
C ALA A 186 15.90 48.78 -4.98
N GLU A 187 15.65 49.81 -4.18
CA GLU A 187 15.31 51.15 -4.64
C GLU A 187 16.53 51.76 -5.29
N ASP A 188 16.49 51.97 -6.59
CA ASP A 188 17.37 52.95 -7.24
C ASP A 188 16.57 54.22 -7.55
N ASN A 189 16.82 55.21 -6.70
CA ASN A 189 16.61 56.61 -6.93
C ASN A 189 17.66 57.15 -7.88
N GLU A 190 17.25 57.84 -8.96
CA GLU A 190 17.95 59.01 -9.55
C GLU A 190 17.12 59.53 -10.73
N ASN A 191 16.54 60.70 -10.57
CA ASN A 191 17.03 62.03 -10.94
C ASN A 191 17.46 62.18 -12.43
N SER A 192 16.63 62.72 -13.26
CA SER A 192 16.76 63.84 -14.19
C SER A 192 15.64 63.92 -15.20
#